data_c815fd2bf1e847cca2ffe61e4101a3a8
#
_entry.id   c815fd2bf1e847cca2ffe61e4101a3a8
#
_cell.length_a   1.000
_cell.length_b   1.000
_cell.length_c   1.000
_cell.angle_alpha   90.00
_cell.angle_beta   90.00
_cell.angle_gamma   90.00
#
_symmetry.space_group_name_H-M   'P 1'
#
loop_
_entity.id
_entity.type
_entity.pdbx_description
1 polymer ?
#
loop_
_entity_poly.entity_id
_entity_poly.type
_entity_poly.pdbx_seq_one_letter_code
_entity_poly.pdbx_strand_id
1 'polypeptide(L)'
;FDPNQNPWEFSGLLIGDSQGPPVRDGQPHRLLTPQQIHDSGVSTKARDICLNACVSGQGIPGKGGDVLGMEFALRLTGASCVLASHWNLEWAKTSFFFVEYYARWLGKRMSRSQAWRESILSLIEQNGSSIVPEAWTAFSLFGSWR
;
A
#
# COMPACT_ATOMS: atom_id res chain seq x y z
N PHE A 1 -11.48 -16.68 1.96
CA PHE A 1 -12.10 -15.56 1.25
C PHE A 1 -13.45 -16.02 0.68
N ASP A 2 -14.52 -15.39 1.09
CA ASP A 2 -15.85 -15.65 0.51
C ASP A 2 -16.04 -14.73 -0.70
N PRO A 3 -16.15 -15.27 -1.92
CA PRO A 3 -16.30 -14.48 -3.13
C PRO A 3 -17.62 -13.70 -3.21
N ASN A 4 -18.57 -13.99 -2.29
CA ASN A 4 -19.85 -13.30 -2.21
C ASN A 4 -19.83 -12.09 -1.26
N GLN A 5 -18.76 -11.93 -0.48
CA GLN A 5 -18.60 -10.78 0.41
C GLN A 5 -18.00 -9.58 -0.34
N ASN A 6 -18.49 -8.38 -0.03
CA ASN A 6 -17.92 -7.16 -0.56
C ASN A 6 -16.52 -6.93 0.06
N PRO A 7 -15.45 -7.03 -0.72
CA PRO A 7 -14.09 -6.90 -0.18
C PRO A 7 -13.78 -5.53 0.41
N TRP A 8 -14.50 -4.50 0.03
CA TRP A 8 -14.36 -3.17 0.60
C TRP A 8 -14.81 -3.11 2.06
N GLU A 9 -15.69 -4.00 2.48
CA GLU A 9 -16.18 -4.07 3.85
C GLU A 9 -15.35 -4.98 4.73
N PHE A 10 -14.71 -6.01 4.15
CA PHE A 10 -14.07 -7.10 4.90
C PHE A 10 -12.54 -7.16 4.76
N SER A 11 -11.94 -6.35 3.92
CA SER A 11 -10.49 -6.16 3.87
C SER A 11 -10.10 -4.79 4.42
N GLY A 12 -8.89 -4.65 4.94
CA GLY A 12 -8.45 -3.34 5.43
C GLY A 12 -7.15 -3.38 6.20
N LEU A 13 -6.77 -2.22 6.70
CA LEU A 13 -5.61 -2.05 7.54
C LEU A 13 -5.98 -2.29 9.01
N LEU A 14 -5.20 -3.12 9.68
CA LEU A 14 -5.32 -3.28 11.13
C LEU A 14 -4.75 -2.04 11.81
N ILE A 15 -5.58 -1.33 12.57
CA ILE A 15 -5.19 -0.13 13.29
C ILE A 15 -5.32 -0.32 14.80
N GLY A 16 -4.30 0.14 15.56
CA GLY A 16 -4.28 0.09 17.02
C GLY A 16 -3.74 -1.21 17.63
N ASP A 17 -3.83 -1.32 18.95
CA ASP A 17 -3.28 -2.43 19.73
C ASP A 17 -4.09 -3.71 19.57
N SER A 18 -3.41 -4.84 19.42
CA SER A 18 -3.98 -6.19 19.25
C SER A 18 -4.72 -6.74 20.49
N GLN A 19 -4.66 -6.05 21.63
CA GLN A 19 -5.15 -6.53 22.93
C GLN A 19 -6.61 -6.16 23.27
N GLY A 20 -7.34 -5.52 22.38
CA GLY A 20 -8.73 -5.12 22.65
C GLY A 20 -9.77 -6.19 22.29
N PRO A 21 -11.00 -6.06 22.80
CA PRO A 21 -12.07 -7.01 22.53
C PRO A 21 -12.39 -7.08 21.04
N PRO A 22 -12.73 -8.27 20.55
CA PRO A 22 -12.56 -8.55 19.14
C PRO A 22 -13.72 -8.21 18.27
N VAL A 23 -14.83 -7.64 18.55
CA VAL A 23 -15.85 -7.56 17.47
C VAL A 23 -17.04 -6.63 17.74
N ARG A 24 -17.37 -5.79 16.79
CA ARG A 24 -18.74 -5.34 16.53
C ARG A 24 -19.17 -5.97 15.21
N ASP A 25 -20.36 -6.57 15.17
CA ASP A 25 -20.98 -7.12 13.95
C ASP A 25 -20.11 -8.15 13.17
N GLY A 26 -19.32 -8.94 13.90
CA GLY A 26 -18.45 -9.92 13.28
C GLY A 26 -17.10 -9.39 12.77
N GLN A 27 -16.87 -8.08 12.82
CA GLN A 27 -15.64 -7.43 12.36
C GLN A 27 -14.70 -7.04 13.51
N PRO A 28 -13.39 -7.18 13.37
CA PRO A 28 -12.47 -6.64 14.36
C PRO A 28 -12.62 -5.11 14.42
N HIS A 29 -12.84 -4.56 15.62
CA HIS A 29 -13.03 -3.11 15.86
C HIS A 29 -11.88 -2.21 15.40
N ARG A 30 -10.83 -2.78 14.83
CA ARG A 30 -9.60 -2.08 14.47
C ARG A 30 -9.21 -2.26 13.01
N LEU A 31 -10.12 -2.73 12.21
CA LEU A 31 -9.92 -2.81 10.78
C LEU A 31 -10.40 -1.51 10.14
N LEU A 32 -9.48 -0.73 9.58
CA LEU A 32 -9.81 0.40 8.71
C LEU A 32 -10.04 -0.13 7.31
N THR A 33 -11.29 -0.23 6.89
CA THR A 33 -11.64 -0.75 5.57
C THR A 33 -11.67 0.33 4.50
N PRO A 34 -11.50 -0.01 3.21
CA PRO A 34 -11.73 0.91 2.09
C PRO A 34 -13.11 1.57 2.14
N GLN A 35 -14.16 0.82 2.50
CA GLN A 35 -15.51 1.33 2.63
C GLN A 35 -15.61 2.40 3.73
N GLN A 36 -15.03 2.16 4.90
CA GLN A 36 -15.02 3.14 5.98
C GLN A 36 -14.30 4.43 5.60
N ILE A 37 -13.18 4.32 4.87
CA ILE A 37 -12.47 5.50 4.35
C ILE A 37 -13.37 6.29 3.41
N HIS A 38 -14.02 5.63 2.48
CA HIS A 38 -14.94 6.25 1.53
C HIS A 38 -16.12 6.94 2.25
N ASP A 39 -16.79 6.23 3.14
CA ASP A 39 -18.00 6.71 3.82
C ASP A 39 -17.72 7.80 4.85
N SER A 40 -16.50 7.88 5.36
CA SER A 40 -16.09 8.95 6.28
C SER A 40 -16.08 10.33 5.64
N GLY A 41 -16.02 10.40 4.29
CA GLY A 41 -15.88 11.65 3.56
C GLY A 41 -14.56 12.39 3.87
N VAL A 42 -13.58 11.70 4.49
CA VAL A 42 -12.29 12.32 4.84
C VAL A 42 -11.57 12.79 3.58
N SER A 43 -11.00 13.98 3.66
CA SER A 43 -10.15 14.54 2.62
C SER A 43 -8.75 14.76 3.17
N THR A 44 -7.74 14.38 2.40
CA THR A 44 -6.34 14.60 2.75
C THR A 44 -5.66 15.59 1.82
N LYS A 45 -4.73 16.36 2.37
CA LYS A 45 -3.77 17.16 1.61
C LYS A 45 -2.44 16.41 1.37
N ALA A 46 -2.34 15.19 1.81
CA ALA A 46 -1.16 14.38 1.58
C ALA A 46 -0.98 14.15 0.07
N ARG A 47 0.19 14.49 -0.43
CA ARG A 47 0.54 14.27 -1.84
C ARG A 47 1.00 12.84 -2.09
N ASP A 48 1.48 12.18 -1.04
CA ASP A 48 1.99 10.82 -1.08
C ASP A 48 1.56 10.06 0.16
N ILE A 49 1.03 8.87 -0.02
CA ILE A 49 0.68 7.93 1.06
C ILE A 49 1.46 6.65 0.81
N CYS A 50 2.21 6.22 1.81
CA CYS A 50 2.98 5.01 1.75
C CYS A 50 2.40 3.97 2.72
N LEU A 51 1.93 2.85 2.17
CA LEU A 51 1.42 1.73 2.94
C LEU A 51 2.52 0.69 3.09
N ASN A 52 3.32 0.84 4.16
CA ASN A 52 4.27 -0.18 4.57
C ASN A 52 3.56 -1.27 5.38
N ALA A 53 2.61 -1.92 4.76
CA ALA A 53 1.82 -2.99 5.34
C ALA A 53 1.70 -4.14 4.34
N CYS A 54 1.75 -5.36 4.86
CA CYS A 54 1.64 -6.56 4.05
C CYS A 54 0.35 -6.57 3.23
N VAL A 55 0.48 -6.88 1.93
CA VAL A 55 -0.69 -7.06 1.03
C VAL A 55 -1.55 -5.78 0.85
N SER A 56 -1.00 -4.62 1.17
CA SER A 56 -1.75 -3.36 1.15
C SER A 56 -2.15 -2.88 -0.26
N GLY A 57 -1.46 -3.38 -1.30
CA GLY A 57 -1.74 -3.07 -2.70
C GLY A 57 -2.62 -4.11 -3.40
N GLN A 58 -3.14 -5.11 -2.68
CA GLN A 58 -4.11 -6.04 -3.26
C GLN A 58 -5.50 -5.41 -3.28
N GLY A 59 -6.11 -5.48 -4.44
CA GLY A 59 -7.50 -5.07 -4.65
C GLY A 59 -8.27 -6.15 -5.39
N ILE A 60 -9.55 -5.93 -5.58
CA ILE A 60 -10.42 -6.86 -6.30
C ILE A 60 -10.79 -6.26 -7.64
N PRO A 61 -10.76 -7.06 -8.71
CA PRO A 61 -11.22 -6.61 -10.01
C PRO A 61 -12.67 -6.16 -9.96
N GLY A 62 -12.92 -4.90 -10.23
CA GLY A 62 -14.26 -4.38 -10.46
C GLY A 62 -14.80 -4.80 -11.84
N LYS A 63 -16.10 -4.58 -12.07
CA LYS A 63 -16.76 -4.93 -13.34
C LYS A 63 -16.18 -4.22 -14.58
N GLY A 64 -15.43 -3.14 -14.38
CA GLY A 64 -14.76 -2.37 -15.43
C GLY A 64 -13.27 -2.72 -15.63
N GLY A 65 -12.74 -3.74 -14.93
CA GLY A 65 -11.31 -4.06 -14.93
C GLY A 65 -10.50 -3.22 -13.95
N ASP A 66 -11.12 -2.29 -13.22
CA ASP A 66 -10.46 -1.53 -12.17
C ASP A 66 -10.17 -2.42 -10.95
N VAL A 67 -9.01 -2.21 -10.34
CA VAL A 67 -8.66 -2.88 -9.10
C VAL A 67 -9.11 -2.00 -7.93
N LEU A 68 -10.09 -2.48 -7.19
CA LEU A 68 -10.66 -1.77 -6.03
C LEU A 68 -10.00 -2.29 -4.76
N GLY A 69 -9.11 -1.50 -4.18
CA GLY A 69 -8.39 -1.82 -2.96
C GLY A 69 -8.21 -0.61 -2.05
N MET A 70 -7.36 -0.76 -1.04
CA MET A 70 -7.02 0.30 -0.09
C MET A 70 -6.40 1.52 -0.79
N GLU A 71 -5.55 1.29 -1.81
CA GLU A 71 -4.90 2.33 -2.60
C GLU A 71 -5.93 3.19 -3.35
N PHE A 72 -6.99 2.58 -3.87
CA PHE A 72 -8.08 3.30 -4.53
C PHE A 72 -8.87 4.16 -3.54
N ALA A 73 -9.26 3.59 -2.38
CA ALA A 73 -9.96 4.33 -1.34
C ALA A 73 -9.16 5.54 -0.84
N LEU A 74 -7.86 5.36 -0.61
CA LEU A 74 -6.97 6.46 -0.21
C LEU A 74 -6.81 7.53 -1.30
N ARG A 75 -6.82 7.17 -2.56
CA ARG A 75 -6.82 8.15 -3.65
C ARG A 75 -8.12 8.94 -3.73
N LEU A 76 -9.25 8.35 -3.41
CA LEU A 76 -10.54 9.05 -3.31
C LEU A 76 -10.54 10.13 -2.22
N THR A 77 -9.71 9.99 -1.18
CA THR A 77 -9.54 11.05 -0.17
C THR A 77 -8.76 12.27 -0.68
N GLY A 78 -8.19 12.22 -1.87
CA GLY A 78 -7.41 13.31 -2.47
C GLY A 78 -5.90 13.08 -2.52
N ALA A 79 -5.40 11.92 -2.06
CA ALA A 79 -3.99 11.58 -2.20
C ALA A 79 -3.60 11.52 -3.68
N SER A 80 -2.50 12.21 -4.05
CA SER A 80 -2.05 12.22 -5.44
C SER A 80 -1.39 10.90 -5.84
N CYS A 81 -0.74 10.25 -4.89
CA CYS A 81 -0.01 9.00 -5.10
C CYS A 81 -0.12 8.10 -3.88
N VAL A 82 -0.22 6.79 -4.12
CA VAL A 82 -0.15 5.76 -3.08
C VAL A 82 0.89 4.73 -3.48
N LEU A 83 1.84 4.47 -2.58
CA LEU A 83 2.81 3.39 -2.71
C LEU A 83 2.39 2.25 -1.79
N ALA A 84 2.19 1.06 -2.33
CA ALA A 84 1.67 -0.09 -1.60
C ALA A 84 2.36 -1.40 -2.02
N SER A 85 2.30 -2.42 -1.16
CA SER A 85 2.85 -3.74 -1.45
C SER A 85 1.77 -4.76 -1.79
N HIS A 86 2.08 -5.70 -2.70
CA HIS A 86 1.16 -6.74 -3.14
C HIS A 86 1.18 -8.00 -2.26
N TRP A 87 2.27 -8.23 -1.53
CA TRP A 87 2.45 -9.41 -0.65
C TRP A 87 3.41 -9.12 0.50
N ASN A 88 3.53 -10.11 1.38
CA ASN A 88 4.39 -10.02 2.55
C ASN A 88 5.86 -10.03 2.16
N LEU A 89 6.60 -9.09 2.73
CA LEU A 89 8.05 -9.00 2.62
C LEU A 89 8.72 -9.02 3.98
N GLU A 90 9.98 -9.45 3.98
CA GLU A 90 10.82 -9.32 5.16
C GLU A 90 11.02 -7.83 5.50
N TRP A 91 10.85 -7.51 6.79
CA TRP A 91 10.96 -6.14 7.30
C TRP A 91 12.25 -5.43 6.86
N ALA A 92 13.40 -6.12 6.89
CA ALA A 92 14.68 -5.51 6.54
C ALA A 92 14.72 -5.03 5.07
N LYS A 93 14.21 -5.85 4.14
CA LYS A 93 14.15 -5.50 2.71
C LYS A 93 13.18 -4.37 2.45
N THR A 94 12.03 -4.39 3.13
CA THR A 94 11.01 -3.35 3.04
C THR A 94 11.54 -2.00 3.52
N SER A 95 12.15 -1.98 4.69
CA SER A 95 12.71 -0.76 5.29
C SER A 95 13.79 -0.14 4.41
N PHE A 96 14.69 -0.96 3.85
CA PHE A 96 15.71 -0.49 2.93
C PHE A 96 15.09 0.19 1.70
N PHE A 97 14.10 -0.46 1.06
CA PHE A 97 13.42 0.11 -0.10
C PHE A 97 12.81 1.49 0.19
N PHE A 98 12.10 1.65 1.31
CA PHE A 98 11.45 2.91 1.64
C PHE A 98 12.47 4.01 1.99
N VAL A 99 13.53 3.70 2.69
CA VAL A 99 14.62 4.67 2.98
C VAL A 99 15.22 5.18 1.66
N GLU A 100 15.53 4.28 0.73
CA GLU A 100 16.07 4.63 -0.58
C GLU A 100 15.08 5.45 -1.43
N TYR A 101 13.80 5.07 -1.42
CA TYR A 101 12.75 5.78 -2.14
C TYR A 101 12.61 7.24 -1.66
N TYR A 102 12.47 7.45 -0.36
CA TYR A 102 12.32 8.80 0.17
C TYR A 102 13.61 9.63 0.05
N ALA A 103 14.77 9.04 0.22
CA ALA A 103 16.04 9.73 0.02
C ALA A 103 16.21 10.23 -1.42
N ARG A 104 15.74 9.48 -2.41
CA ARG A 104 15.77 9.89 -3.82
C ARG A 104 14.69 10.90 -4.16
N TRP A 105 13.46 10.60 -3.77
CA TRP A 105 12.34 11.48 -4.09
C TRP A 105 12.48 12.83 -3.40
N LEU A 106 12.59 12.87 -2.07
CA LEU A 106 12.65 14.13 -1.32
C LEU A 106 14.05 14.71 -1.28
N GLY A 107 15.08 13.91 -1.09
CA GLY A 107 16.47 14.37 -0.95
C GLY A 107 17.09 14.78 -2.30
N LYS A 108 16.92 13.95 -3.33
CA LYS A 108 17.48 14.23 -4.67
C LYS A 108 16.49 14.89 -5.63
N ARG A 109 15.26 15.14 -5.18
CA ARG A 109 14.18 15.76 -5.99
C ARG A 109 13.86 14.99 -7.27
N MET A 110 14.02 13.69 -7.27
CA MET A 110 13.62 12.84 -8.38
C MET A 110 12.09 12.79 -8.48
N SER A 111 11.56 12.47 -9.67
CA SER A 111 10.16 12.09 -9.76
C SER A 111 9.89 10.81 -8.96
N ARG A 112 8.63 10.58 -8.55
CA ARG A 112 8.27 9.37 -7.79
C ARG A 112 8.61 8.09 -8.56
N SER A 113 8.33 8.06 -9.85
CA SER A 113 8.64 6.91 -10.69
C SER A 113 10.15 6.65 -10.82
N GLN A 114 10.95 7.70 -10.93
CA GLN A 114 12.41 7.56 -10.94
C GLN A 114 12.92 7.08 -9.58
N ALA A 115 12.48 7.70 -8.49
CA ALA A 115 12.86 7.29 -7.14
C ALA A 115 12.48 5.83 -6.87
N TRP A 116 11.26 5.43 -7.24
CA TRP A 116 10.78 4.05 -7.12
C TRP A 116 11.65 3.07 -7.92
N ARG A 117 11.89 3.35 -9.20
CA ARG A 117 12.74 2.53 -10.07
C ARG A 117 14.16 2.38 -9.52
N GLU A 118 14.81 3.50 -9.18
CA GLU A 118 16.20 3.49 -8.69
C GLU A 118 16.31 2.78 -7.32
N SER A 119 15.26 2.83 -6.50
CA SER A 119 15.23 2.10 -5.23
C SER A 119 15.11 0.59 -5.43
N ILE A 120 14.34 0.16 -6.42
CA ILE A 120 14.30 -1.26 -6.82
C ILE A 120 15.66 -1.72 -7.34
N LEU A 121 16.29 -0.95 -8.21
CA LEU A 121 17.62 -1.29 -8.74
C LEU A 121 18.66 -1.42 -7.62
N SER A 122 18.65 -0.49 -6.65
CA SER A 122 19.55 -0.60 -5.48
C SER A 122 19.25 -1.82 -4.62
N LEU A 123 18.00 -2.21 -4.48
CA LEU A 123 17.62 -3.43 -3.76
C LEU A 123 18.18 -4.67 -4.48
N ILE A 124 18.09 -4.71 -5.79
CA ILE A 124 18.64 -5.79 -6.62
C ILE A 124 20.17 -5.83 -6.51
N GLU A 125 20.83 -4.69 -6.65
CA GLU A 125 22.29 -4.59 -6.57
C GLU A 125 22.82 -5.03 -5.20
N GLN A 126 22.16 -4.61 -4.12
CA GLN A 126 22.58 -4.96 -2.76
C GLN A 126 22.49 -6.46 -2.47
N ASN A 127 21.49 -7.13 -3.03
CA ASN A 127 21.26 -8.56 -2.78
C ASN A 127 21.84 -9.48 -3.86
N GLY A 128 22.28 -8.93 -4.98
CA GLY A 128 22.85 -9.67 -6.09
C GLY A 128 21.93 -10.77 -6.62
N SER A 129 22.50 -11.90 -7.02
CA SER A 129 21.76 -13.07 -7.52
C SER A 129 20.91 -13.78 -6.46
N SER A 130 21.05 -13.41 -5.19
CA SER A 130 20.29 -14.00 -4.09
C SER A 130 18.90 -13.38 -3.91
N ILE A 131 18.60 -12.29 -4.61
CA ILE A 131 17.28 -11.68 -4.53
C ILE A 131 16.28 -12.43 -5.42
N VAL A 132 15.21 -12.90 -4.82
CA VAL A 132 14.09 -13.49 -5.56
C VAL A 132 13.22 -12.39 -6.17
N PRO A 133 12.64 -12.59 -7.38
CA PRO A 133 11.81 -11.58 -8.05
C PRO A 133 10.72 -11.00 -7.17
N GLU A 134 10.13 -11.81 -6.29
CA GLU A 134 9.07 -11.42 -5.38
C GLU A 134 9.48 -10.28 -4.43
N ALA A 135 10.77 -10.12 -4.14
CA ALA A 135 11.24 -9.09 -3.23
C ALA A 135 11.24 -7.68 -3.86
N TRP A 136 11.46 -7.57 -5.17
CA TRP A 136 11.52 -6.26 -5.84
C TRP A 136 10.26 -5.95 -6.66
N THR A 137 9.47 -6.95 -7.04
CA THR A 137 8.17 -6.74 -7.72
C THR A 137 7.02 -6.46 -6.76
N ALA A 138 7.28 -6.50 -5.44
CA ALA A 138 6.24 -6.37 -4.43
C ALA A 138 5.59 -4.98 -4.38
N PHE A 139 6.28 -3.94 -4.81
CA PHE A 139 5.82 -2.57 -4.65
C PHE A 139 5.23 -2.00 -5.92
N SER A 140 4.08 -1.35 -5.80
CA SER A 140 3.46 -0.59 -6.88
C SER A 140 3.17 0.85 -6.48
N LEU A 141 3.29 1.72 -7.48
CA LEU A 141 3.01 3.14 -7.37
C LEU A 141 1.69 3.43 -8.09
N PHE A 142 0.69 3.84 -7.33
CA PHE A 142 -0.65 4.15 -7.84
C PHE A 142 -0.87 5.66 -7.91
N GLY A 143 -1.30 6.19 -9.05
CA GLY A 143 -1.63 7.60 -9.22
C GLY A 143 -0.57 8.43 -9.90
N SER A 144 -0.32 9.66 -9.43
CA SER A 144 0.65 10.58 -10.02
C SER A 144 2.08 10.16 -9.74
N TRP A 145 2.83 9.88 -10.79
CA TRP A 145 4.21 9.38 -10.74
C TRP A 145 5.27 10.46 -11.05
N ARG A 146 4.83 11.70 -11.31
CA ARG A 146 5.71 12.87 -11.56
C ARG A 146 6.15 13.55 -10.28
#